data_13fb87663cbfc103e94e80139b3c0413
#
_entry.id   13fb87663cbfc103e94e80139b3c0413
#
_cell.length_a   1.000
_cell.length_b   1.000
_cell.length_c   1.000
_cell.angle_alpha   90.00
_cell.angle_beta   90.00
_cell.angle_gamma   90.00
#
_symmetry.space_group_name_H-M   'P 1'
#
loop_
_entity.id
_entity.type
_entity.pdbx_description
1 polymer ?
#
loop_
_entity_poly.entity_id
_entity_poly.type
_entity_poly.pdbx_seq_one_letter_code
_entity_poly.pdbx_strand_id
1 'polypeptide(L)'
;MRQSGILMPVSALPGAYGIGSFSKEAYKFVDWLQKSGQSLWQILPLGPTSYGDSPYQSFSTFAGNPYFIDLETLAREGLLEDDICRQADFGNNPNQIDYGKLYQNRFCILKLAYEHAKEQQLLNSSDYMDFLNEQNEWLTDYALYMSVKDHFHGAGWNLWEKDIRLRRPDAILHYQDLLTDQIHFYQFLQYEFYKQWKMLKEYANQKGIQIIGDIPIYVAYDSADVWAHPELFQLDETGQPTAVAGCPPDGFSATGQLWGNPLYRWNYHKETGFSWWVNRIQGCFRLYDIMRIDHFRGFDEYYSIPYGDPTAENGHWEKGPGMDLFHKIKQELGNLPIIAEDLGFLTDSVKQLLKDSGYPGMKVLQFAFDSREDSDYLPHNYHPNCVVYTGTHDNDTLQGWYHVLKEEDKEMALEYIGNQFTPEADIHWDYIRLAMRSVADTCIIPVQDYLGLGCEARINTPSTLGGNWIWRSDADSFTDNLAAKIKKITQLCARSLQQKGE
;
A
#
# COMPACT_ATOMS: atom_id res chain seq x y z
N MET A 1 -13.31 -19.92 5.35
CA MET A 1 -12.20 -20.76 5.89
C MET A 1 -11.33 -19.83 6.72
N ARG A 2 -10.97 -20.26 7.94
CA ARG A 2 -10.13 -19.43 8.83
C ARG A 2 -8.70 -19.42 8.31
N GLN A 3 -8.09 -18.23 8.22
CA GLN A 3 -6.71 -18.06 7.73
C GLN A 3 -5.99 -16.96 8.53
N SER A 4 -4.67 -16.94 8.40
CA SER A 4 -3.84 -15.90 8.99
C SER A 4 -2.71 -15.48 8.06
N GLY A 5 -2.24 -14.29 8.29
CA GLY A 5 -1.14 -13.71 7.54
C GLY A 5 -0.34 -12.70 8.34
N ILE A 6 0.66 -12.18 7.68
CA ILE A 6 1.57 -11.18 8.23
C ILE A 6 1.53 -9.93 7.36
N LEU A 7 1.39 -8.76 8.01
CA LEU A 7 1.61 -7.47 7.39
C LEU A 7 3.11 -7.17 7.41
N MET A 8 3.70 -7.04 6.23
CA MET A 8 5.11 -6.70 6.03
C MET A 8 5.27 -5.94 4.71
N PRO A 9 5.54 -4.64 4.74
CA PRO A 9 5.80 -3.87 3.52
C PRO A 9 7.01 -4.42 2.77
N VAL A 10 6.97 -4.42 1.44
CA VAL A 10 8.12 -4.82 0.62
C VAL A 10 9.34 -3.94 0.95
N SER A 11 9.14 -2.62 1.12
CA SER A 11 10.19 -1.67 1.49
C SER A 11 10.89 -2.01 2.79
N ALA A 12 10.17 -2.65 3.75
CA ALA A 12 10.68 -3.00 5.07
C ALA A 12 11.42 -4.34 5.12
N LEU A 13 11.46 -5.10 4.03
CA LEU A 13 12.28 -6.32 3.94
C LEU A 13 13.77 -6.00 4.07
N PRO A 14 14.58 -6.93 4.60
CA PRO A 14 16.03 -6.80 4.58
C PRO A 14 16.55 -6.66 3.14
N GLY A 15 17.70 -6.05 2.97
CA GLY A 15 18.32 -5.94 1.65
C GLY A 15 19.59 -5.10 1.68
N ALA A 16 20.50 -5.36 0.73
CA ALA A 16 21.81 -4.73 0.68
C ALA A 16 21.79 -3.28 0.16
N TYR A 17 20.74 -2.89 -0.57
CA TYR A 17 20.73 -1.66 -1.36
C TYR A 17 19.73 -0.62 -0.85
N GLY A 18 19.71 -0.40 0.46
CA GLY A 18 19.03 0.72 1.12
C GLY A 18 17.51 0.59 1.31
N ILE A 19 16.86 -0.36 0.64
CA ILE A 19 15.41 -0.62 0.74
C ILE A 19 15.13 -2.10 0.47
N GLY A 20 14.03 -2.61 1.01
CA GLY A 20 13.51 -3.91 0.60
C GLY A 20 13.08 -3.91 -0.87
N SER A 21 13.35 -5.01 -1.58
CA SER A 21 13.08 -5.14 -3.01
C SER A 21 12.65 -6.57 -3.34
N PHE A 22 12.37 -6.87 -4.62
CA PHE A 22 12.03 -8.23 -5.10
C PHE A 22 13.25 -9.16 -5.12
N SER A 23 14.14 -8.97 -4.16
CA SER A 23 15.41 -9.68 -4.01
C SER A 23 15.24 -11.06 -3.39
N LYS A 24 16.34 -11.79 -3.32
CA LYS A 24 16.42 -13.08 -2.61
C LYS A 24 15.85 -13.05 -1.19
N GLU A 25 15.89 -11.90 -0.51
CA GLU A 25 15.36 -11.77 0.84
C GLU A 25 13.81 -11.81 0.84
N ALA A 26 13.16 -11.29 -0.21
CA ALA A 26 11.72 -11.43 -0.38
C ALA A 26 11.32 -12.92 -0.58
N TYR A 27 12.07 -13.67 -1.36
CA TYR A 27 11.83 -15.12 -1.53
C TYR A 27 12.05 -15.90 -0.22
N LYS A 28 13.10 -15.56 0.55
CA LYS A 28 13.32 -16.15 1.88
C LYS A 28 12.17 -15.82 2.85
N PHE A 29 11.63 -14.60 2.78
CA PHE A 29 10.48 -14.22 3.58
C PHE A 29 9.24 -15.05 3.22
N VAL A 30 8.98 -15.30 1.95
CA VAL A 30 7.91 -16.21 1.50
C VAL A 30 8.13 -17.63 2.06
N ASP A 31 9.35 -18.17 2.01
CA ASP A 31 9.67 -19.48 2.60
C ASP A 31 9.44 -19.48 4.11
N TRP A 32 9.77 -18.40 4.79
CA TRP A 32 9.55 -18.25 6.23
C TRP A 32 8.05 -18.16 6.57
N LEU A 33 7.25 -17.44 5.76
CA LEU A 33 5.78 -17.43 5.89
C LEU A 33 5.21 -18.85 5.79
N GLN A 34 5.65 -19.63 4.82
CA GLN A 34 5.22 -21.02 4.66
C GLN A 34 5.63 -21.86 5.88
N LYS A 35 6.86 -21.74 6.36
CA LYS A 35 7.35 -22.43 7.57
C LYS A 35 6.54 -22.05 8.81
N SER A 36 6.13 -20.79 8.95
CA SER A 36 5.31 -20.30 10.05
C SER A 36 3.82 -20.64 9.94
N GLY A 37 3.42 -21.35 8.86
CA GLY A 37 2.06 -21.80 8.65
C GLY A 37 1.10 -20.68 8.23
N GLN A 38 1.61 -19.56 7.75
CA GLN A 38 0.80 -18.46 7.23
C GLN A 38 0.33 -18.76 5.82
N SER A 39 -0.79 -18.14 5.41
CA SER A 39 -1.35 -18.25 4.06
C SER A 39 -1.47 -16.90 3.35
N LEU A 40 -1.23 -15.80 4.08
CA LEU A 40 -1.41 -14.44 3.58
C LEU A 40 -0.16 -13.61 3.87
N TRP A 41 0.23 -12.81 2.90
CA TRP A 41 1.20 -11.74 3.04
C TRP A 41 0.53 -10.43 2.67
N GLN A 42 0.28 -9.56 3.65
CA GLN A 42 -0.23 -8.21 3.38
C GLN A 42 0.93 -7.25 3.20
N ILE A 43 0.87 -6.50 2.12
CA ILE A 43 1.83 -5.45 1.75
C ILE A 43 1.13 -4.08 1.69
N LEU A 44 1.92 -3.02 1.60
CA LEU A 44 1.44 -1.67 1.31
C LEU A 44 1.41 -1.41 -0.19
N PRO A 45 0.81 -0.29 -0.67
CA PRO A 45 0.76 0.03 -2.08
C PRO A 45 2.14 -0.02 -2.74
N LEU A 46 2.21 -0.61 -3.94
CA LEU A 46 3.44 -0.81 -4.69
C LEU A 46 3.78 0.34 -5.65
N GLY A 47 2.99 1.41 -5.66
CA GLY A 47 3.18 2.54 -6.56
C GLY A 47 4.44 3.37 -6.26
N PRO A 48 4.96 4.12 -7.25
CA PRO A 48 6.08 5.02 -7.05
C PRO A 48 5.71 6.11 -6.06
N THR A 49 6.55 6.32 -5.04
CA THR A 49 6.32 7.31 -3.98
C THR A 49 6.64 8.71 -4.48
N SER A 50 5.81 9.68 -4.05
CA SER A 50 6.03 11.09 -4.28
C SER A 50 6.83 11.73 -3.14
N TYR A 51 6.89 13.05 -3.10
CA TYR A 51 7.48 13.80 -2.01
C TYR A 51 6.80 13.44 -0.67
N GLY A 52 7.60 13.06 0.33
CA GLY A 52 7.12 12.57 1.63
C GLY A 52 7.11 11.05 1.77
N ASP A 53 7.52 10.32 0.71
CA ASP A 53 7.80 8.88 0.71
C ASP A 53 6.62 7.96 1.05
N SER A 54 5.40 8.54 1.19
CA SER A 54 4.20 7.77 1.48
C SER A 54 3.77 6.91 0.29
N PRO A 55 3.58 5.59 0.48
CA PRO A 55 3.05 4.73 -0.56
C PRO A 55 1.59 5.05 -0.95
N TYR A 56 0.89 5.84 -0.13
CA TYR A 56 -0.49 6.29 -0.41
C TYR A 56 -0.55 7.58 -1.22
N GLN A 57 0.60 8.23 -1.47
CA GLN A 57 0.73 9.41 -2.33
C GLN A 57 1.61 9.03 -3.52
N SER A 58 1.03 8.37 -4.51
CA SER A 58 1.76 7.83 -5.66
C SER A 58 1.62 8.73 -6.90
N PHE A 59 2.66 8.74 -7.73
CA PHE A 59 2.62 9.38 -9.07
C PHE A 59 1.72 8.65 -10.07
N SER A 60 1.27 7.44 -9.76
CA SER A 60 0.32 6.68 -10.58
C SER A 60 -0.34 5.57 -9.77
N THR A 61 -1.61 5.28 -10.07
CA THR A 61 -2.35 4.16 -9.48
C THR A 61 -2.03 2.82 -10.14
N PHE A 62 -1.32 2.82 -11.26
CA PHE A 62 -0.99 1.64 -12.05
C PHE A 62 0.50 1.29 -12.02
N ALA A 63 1.35 2.32 -12.00
CA ALA A 63 2.79 2.12 -12.08
C ALA A 63 3.35 1.49 -10.80
N GLY A 64 4.40 0.67 -10.97
CA GLY A 64 5.17 0.11 -9.88
C GLY A 64 6.34 1.00 -9.48
N ASN A 65 6.74 0.93 -8.20
CA ASN A 65 7.84 1.70 -7.65
C ASN A 65 9.20 1.13 -8.11
N PRO A 66 10.01 1.88 -8.86
CA PRO A 66 11.31 1.42 -9.33
C PRO A 66 12.29 1.05 -8.20
N TYR A 67 12.05 1.53 -6.98
CA TYR A 67 12.86 1.15 -5.82
C TYR A 67 12.76 -0.35 -5.48
N PHE A 68 11.71 -1.03 -5.90
CA PHE A 68 11.53 -2.47 -5.63
C PHE A 68 12.20 -3.38 -6.66
N ILE A 69 12.70 -2.83 -7.79
CA ILE A 69 13.46 -3.61 -8.77
C ILE A 69 14.75 -4.12 -8.11
N ASP A 70 14.99 -5.41 -8.12
CA ASP A 70 16.20 -6.00 -7.55
C ASP A 70 17.42 -5.81 -8.44
N LEU A 71 18.43 -5.13 -7.92
CA LEU A 71 19.65 -4.84 -8.67
C LEU A 71 20.51 -6.10 -8.89
N GLU A 72 20.49 -7.08 -7.95
CA GLU A 72 21.20 -8.36 -8.16
C GLU A 72 20.57 -9.17 -9.31
N THR A 73 19.28 -9.03 -9.53
CA THR A 73 18.61 -9.66 -10.68
C THR A 73 19.07 -9.01 -11.99
N LEU A 74 19.13 -7.67 -12.05
CA LEU A 74 19.63 -6.98 -13.23
C LEU A 74 21.11 -7.34 -13.53
N ALA A 75 21.92 -7.51 -12.49
CA ALA A 75 23.31 -7.94 -12.66
C ALA A 75 23.41 -9.39 -13.20
N ARG A 76 22.59 -10.29 -12.69
CA ARG A 76 22.53 -11.69 -13.22
C ARG A 76 22.05 -11.76 -14.67
N GLU A 77 21.23 -10.82 -15.10
CA GLU A 77 20.78 -10.69 -16.49
C GLU A 77 21.82 -9.96 -17.38
N GLY A 78 22.94 -9.56 -16.82
CA GLY A 78 24.01 -8.85 -17.54
C GLY A 78 23.70 -7.38 -17.85
N LEU A 79 22.70 -6.80 -17.18
CA LEU A 79 22.33 -5.39 -17.34
C LEU A 79 23.10 -4.46 -16.39
N LEU A 80 23.77 -5.00 -15.38
CA LEU A 80 24.61 -4.25 -14.43
C LEU A 80 25.88 -5.03 -14.11
N GLU A 81 26.95 -4.32 -13.80
CA GLU A 81 28.13 -4.88 -13.18
C GLU A 81 27.95 -4.92 -11.65
N ASP A 82 28.27 -6.05 -11.00
CA ASP A 82 28.12 -6.24 -9.55
C ASP A 82 28.77 -5.15 -8.71
N ASP A 83 29.93 -4.65 -9.13
CA ASP A 83 30.73 -3.67 -8.39
C ASP A 83 30.07 -2.29 -8.33
N ILE A 84 29.31 -1.90 -9.34
CA ILE A 84 28.60 -0.61 -9.39
C ILE A 84 27.59 -0.51 -8.26
N CYS A 85 26.81 -1.59 -8.05
CA CYS A 85 25.79 -1.63 -7.01
C CYS A 85 26.40 -1.59 -5.60
N ARG A 86 27.56 -2.22 -5.40
CA ARG A 86 28.25 -2.28 -4.09
C ARG A 86 28.94 -0.98 -3.71
N GLN A 87 29.37 -0.18 -4.68
CA GLN A 87 30.05 1.09 -4.46
C GLN A 87 29.09 2.25 -4.20
N ALA A 88 27.83 2.12 -4.55
CA ALA A 88 26.82 3.15 -4.35
C ALA A 88 26.43 3.30 -2.87
N ASP A 89 26.24 4.54 -2.44
CA ASP A 89 25.82 4.86 -1.07
C ASP A 89 24.28 4.90 -0.98
N PHE A 90 23.71 3.89 -0.33
CA PHE A 90 22.28 3.79 -0.06
C PHE A 90 21.92 4.07 1.41
N GLY A 91 22.82 4.61 2.20
CA GLY A 91 22.67 4.82 3.65
C GLY A 91 23.47 3.81 4.47
N ASN A 92 23.74 4.19 5.72
CA ASN A 92 24.59 3.41 6.63
C ASN A 92 23.80 2.64 7.69
N ASN A 93 22.50 2.90 7.81
CA ASN A 93 21.65 2.22 8.79
C ASN A 93 20.86 1.09 8.09
N PRO A 94 21.14 -0.20 8.38
CA PRO A 94 20.44 -1.30 7.75
C PRO A 94 18.95 -1.37 8.13
N ASN A 95 18.57 -0.76 9.26
CA ASN A 95 17.19 -0.78 9.78
C ASN A 95 16.38 0.45 9.36
N GLN A 96 16.93 1.33 8.54
CA GLN A 96 16.22 2.52 8.06
C GLN A 96 16.48 2.79 6.59
N ILE A 97 15.47 3.29 5.91
CA ILE A 97 15.56 3.74 4.53
C ILE A 97 15.99 5.20 4.51
N ASP A 98 17.02 5.51 3.73
CA ASP A 98 17.41 6.88 3.38
C ASP A 98 16.91 7.18 1.97
N TYR A 99 15.69 7.69 1.86
CA TYR A 99 15.04 7.99 0.58
C TYR A 99 15.82 9.03 -0.23
N GLY A 100 16.51 9.99 0.43
CA GLY A 100 17.34 10.96 -0.25
C GLY A 100 18.49 10.31 -1.01
N LYS A 101 19.20 9.35 -0.38
CA LYS A 101 20.26 8.57 -1.02
C LYS A 101 19.74 7.61 -2.08
N LEU A 102 18.58 7.00 -1.84
CA LEU A 102 17.92 6.17 -2.86
C LEU A 102 17.62 6.97 -4.11
N TYR A 103 17.00 8.13 -3.97
CA TYR A 103 16.67 9.00 -5.11
C TYR A 103 17.93 9.39 -5.90
N GLN A 104 18.99 9.79 -5.21
CA GLN A 104 20.23 10.23 -5.86
C GLN A 104 20.97 9.10 -6.58
N ASN A 105 21.04 7.91 -5.98
CA ASN A 105 21.94 6.86 -6.46
C ASN A 105 21.22 5.76 -7.25
N ARG A 106 20.02 5.38 -6.83
CA ARG A 106 19.35 4.22 -7.44
C ARG A 106 18.88 4.47 -8.87
N PHE A 107 18.36 5.67 -9.15
CA PHE A 107 17.97 6.02 -10.52
C PHE A 107 19.18 6.11 -11.47
N CYS A 108 20.34 6.55 -10.99
CA CYS A 108 21.58 6.52 -11.79
C CYS A 108 21.96 5.08 -12.18
N ILE A 109 21.87 4.12 -11.23
CA ILE A 109 22.16 2.71 -11.50
C ILE A 109 21.13 2.10 -12.46
N LEU A 110 19.84 2.39 -12.26
CA LEU A 110 18.78 1.92 -13.15
C LEU A 110 18.93 2.50 -14.56
N LYS A 111 19.44 3.73 -14.70
CA LYS A 111 19.75 4.30 -16.02
C LYS A 111 20.88 3.55 -16.71
N LEU A 112 21.94 3.13 -15.98
CA LEU A 112 22.99 2.28 -16.54
C LEU A 112 22.43 0.93 -17.01
N ALA A 113 21.55 0.31 -16.23
CA ALA A 113 20.88 -0.92 -16.64
C ALA A 113 20.06 -0.74 -17.93
N TYR A 114 19.39 0.39 -18.07
CA TYR A 114 18.65 0.74 -19.29
C TYR A 114 19.57 0.90 -20.50
N GLU A 115 20.73 1.56 -20.35
CA GLU A 115 21.68 1.72 -21.46
C GLU A 115 22.21 0.35 -21.92
N HIS A 116 22.56 -0.55 -20.99
CA HIS A 116 22.95 -1.92 -21.35
C HIS A 116 21.81 -2.71 -21.99
N ALA A 117 20.57 -2.51 -21.53
CA ALA A 117 19.39 -3.14 -22.16
C ALA A 117 19.20 -2.69 -23.62
N LYS A 118 19.49 -1.42 -23.93
CA LYS A 118 19.51 -0.90 -25.32
C LYS A 118 20.60 -1.60 -26.15
N GLU A 119 21.83 -1.66 -25.62
CA GLU A 119 22.96 -2.32 -26.31
C GLU A 119 22.68 -3.79 -26.60
N GLN A 120 22.03 -4.49 -25.67
CA GLN A 120 21.65 -5.89 -25.81
C GLN A 120 20.35 -6.11 -26.63
N GLN A 121 19.76 -5.03 -27.16
CA GLN A 121 18.51 -5.06 -27.94
C GLN A 121 17.31 -5.64 -27.15
N LEU A 122 17.33 -5.62 -25.81
CA LEU A 122 16.22 -6.10 -24.99
C LEU A 122 14.93 -5.35 -25.29
N LEU A 123 15.02 -4.05 -25.57
CA LEU A 123 13.87 -3.20 -25.90
C LEU A 123 13.18 -3.60 -27.23
N ASN A 124 13.79 -4.49 -28.01
CA ASN A 124 13.23 -5.07 -29.23
C ASN A 124 12.72 -6.51 -29.03
N SER A 125 12.82 -7.05 -27.79
CA SER A 125 12.35 -8.41 -27.52
C SER A 125 10.82 -8.50 -27.58
N SER A 126 10.30 -9.69 -27.91
CA SER A 126 8.85 -9.95 -27.92
C SER A 126 8.22 -9.64 -26.58
N ASP A 127 8.81 -10.10 -25.49
CA ASP A 127 8.28 -9.95 -24.14
C ASP A 127 8.18 -8.47 -23.71
N TYR A 128 9.16 -7.65 -24.10
CA TYR A 128 9.11 -6.22 -23.84
C TYR A 128 8.01 -5.53 -24.68
N MET A 129 7.90 -5.87 -25.96
CA MET A 129 6.89 -5.29 -26.85
C MET A 129 5.47 -5.73 -26.45
N ASP A 130 5.30 -6.98 -26.03
CA ASP A 130 4.01 -7.48 -25.52
C ASP A 130 3.61 -6.73 -24.23
N PHE A 131 4.55 -6.51 -23.31
CA PHE A 131 4.32 -5.69 -22.12
C PHE A 131 3.87 -4.26 -22.46
N LEU A 132 4.55 -3.59 -23.40
CA LEU A 132 4.15 -2.23 -23.83
C LEU A 132 2.73 -2.21 -24.40
N ASN A 133 2.38 -3.21 -25.20
CA ASN A 133 1.04 -3.31 -25.79
C ASN A 133 -0.03 -3.59 -24.72
N GLU A 134 0.22 -4.50 -23.77
CA GLU A 134 -0.70 -4.86 -22.71
C GLU A 134 -0.94 -3.72 -21.71
N GLN A 135 0.06 -2.87 -21.48
CA GLN A 135 0.00 -1.77 -20.51
C GLN A 135 -0.23 -0.39 -21.16
N ASN A 136 -0.47 -0.33 -22.47
CA ASN A 136 -0.52 0.91 -23.22
C ASN A 136 -1.51 1.96 -22.69
N GLU A 137 -2.64 1.51 -22.11
CA GLU A 137 -3.71 2.41 -21.60
C GLU A 137 -3.24 3.42 -20.54
N TRP A 138 -2.25 3.04 -19.72
CA TRP A 138 -1.73 3.91 -18.69
C TRP A 138 -0.23 4.22 -18.83
N LEU A 139 0.54 3.28 -19.38
CA LEU A 139 2.01 3.35 -19.41
C LEU A 139 2.50 4.49 -20.28
N THR A 140 1.83 4.77 -21.40
CA THR A 140 2.18 5.87 -22.32
C THR A 140 2.07 7.22 -21.61
N ASP A 141 0.97 7.48 -20.92
CA ASP A 141 0.77 8.73 -20.19
C ASP A 141 1.69 8.82 -18.95
N TYR A 142 1.89 7.73 -18.22
CA TYR A 142 2.79 7.68 -17.07
C TYR A 142 4.25 7.97 -17.49
N ALA A 143 4.75 7.31 -18.52
CA ALA A 143 6.13 7.48 -18.97
C ALA A 143 6.38 8.92 -19.48
N LEU A 144 5.43 9.48 -20.21
CA LEU A 144 5.49 10.89 -20.62
C LEU A 144 5.43 11.83 -19.41
N TYR A 145 4.48 11.60 -18.48
CA TYR A 145 4.35 12.41 -17.25
C TYR A 145 5.65 12.47 -16.46
N MET A 146 6.28 11.31 -16.18
CA MET A 146 7.53 11.23 -15.43
C MET A 146 8.68 11.90 -16.19
N SER A 147 8.74 11.73 -17.51
CA SER A 147 9.77 12.37 -18.35
C SER A 147 9.64 13.89 -18.39
N VAL A 148 8.42 14.42 -18.48
CA VAL A 148 8.15 15.86 -18.40
C VAL A 148 8.45 16.38 -17.00
N LYS A 149 8.10 15.62 -15.94
CA LYS A 149 8.41 15.97 -14.56
C LYS A 149 9.92 16.10 -14.32
N ASP A 150 10.72 15.18 -14.84
CA ASP A 150 12.18 15.26 -14.79
C ASP A 150 12.71 16.49 -15.57
N HIS A 151 12.14 16.76 -16.75
CA HIS A 151 12.50 17.94 -17.55
C HIS A 151 12.26 19.25 -16.79
N PHE A 152 11.21 19.32 -15.97
CA PHE A 152 10.90 20.43 -15.07
C PHE A 152 11.48 20.24 -13.66
N HIS A 153 12.58 19.47 -13.51
CA HIS A 153 13.33 19.28 -12.26
C HIS A 153 12.46 18.81 -11.07
N GLY A 154 11.50 17.93 -11.32
CA GLY A 154 10.63 17.35 -10.29
C GLY A 154 9.44 18.23 -9.91
N ALA A 155 9.25 19.40 -10.56
CA ALA A 155 8.10 20.26 -10.30
C ALA A 155 6.77 19.53 -10.56
N GLY A 156 5.77 19.83 -9.72
CA GLY A 156 4.41 19.33 -9.92
C GLY A 156 3.83 19.79 -11.26
N TRP A 157 2.99 18.96 -11.88
CA TRP A 157 2.46 19.26 -13.20
C TRP A 157 1.67 20.58 -13.27
N ASN A 158 1.08 21.02 -12.19
CA ASN A 158 0.38 22.30 -12.06
C ASN A 158 1.30 23.53 -12.24
N LEU A 159 2.62 23.33 -12.10
CA LEU A 159 3.64 24.36 -12.29
C LEU A 159 4.31 24.31 -13.68
N TRP A 160 3.97 23.33 -14.52
CA TRP A 160 4.53 23.22 -15.87
C TRP A 160 4.03 24.32 -16.79
N GLU A 161 4.67 24.48 -17.94
CA GLU A 161 4.21 25.38 -19.00
C GLU A 161 2.75 25.07 -19.37
N LYS A 162 1.99 26.11 -19.67
CA LYS A 162 0.53 26.03 -19.84
C LYS A 162 0.11 24.96 -20.84
N ASP A 163 0.78 24.85 -21.99
CA ASP A 163 0.33 23.98 -23.06
C ASP A 163 0.51 22.49 -22.72
N ILE A 164 1.65 22.12 -22.12
CA ILE A 164 1.85 20.74 -21.64
C ILE A 164 1.05 20.45 -20.37
N ARG A 165 0.90 21.42 -19.47
CA ARG A 165 0.04 21.30 -18.29
C ARG A 165 -1.41 20.96 -18.66
N LEU A 166 -1.94 21.60 -19.69
CA LEU A 166 -3.29 21.40 -20.20
C LEU A 166 -3.37 20.35 -21.34
N ARG A 167 -2.32 19.58 -21.52
CA ARG A 167 -2.25 18.47 -22.50
C ARG A 167 -2.64 18.89 -23.92
N ARG A 168 -2.21 20.08 -24.36
CA ARG A 168 -2.46 20.51 -25.76
C ARG A 168 -1.79 19.50 -26.72
N PRO A 169 -2.49 19.05 -27.79
CA PRO A 169 -1.96 18.01 -28.68
C PRO A 169 -0.56 18.31 -29.23
N ASP A 170 -0.31 19.54 -29.65
CA ASP A 170 1.01 19.94 -30.17
C ASP A 170 2.11 19.89 -29.10
N ALA A 171 1.77 20.25 -27.86
CA ALA A 171 2.72 20.13 -26.74
C ALA A 171 3.00 18.67 -26.38
N ILE A 172 1.99 17.81 -26.36
CA ILE A 172 2.17 16.37 -26.17
C ILE A 172 3.14 15.81 -27.22
N LEU A 173 2.91 16.06 -28.51
CA LEU A 173 3.77 15.60 -29.59
C LEU A 173 5.20 16.15 -29.46
N HIS A 174 5.33 17.44 -29.13
CA HIS A 174 6.63 18.06 -28.90
C HIS A 174 7.43 17.38 -27.79
N TYR A 175 6.81 17.15 -26.62
CA TYR A 175 7.52 16.52 -25.49
C TYR A 175 7.75 15.02 -25.69
N GLN A 176 6.89 14.33 -26.43
CA GLN A 176 7.12 12.94 -26.85
C GLN A 176 8.36 12.81 -27.74
N ASP A 177 8.54 13.72 -28.71
CA ASP A 177 9.72 13.74 -29.56
C ASP A 177 10.97 14.15 -28.78
N LEU A 178 10.88 15.25 -28.02
CA LEU A 178 12.01 15.80 -27.23
C LEU A 178 12.54 14.81 -26.19
N LEU A 179 11.67 14.04 -25.53
CA LEU A 179 11.98 13.20 -24.38
C LEU A 179 11.92 11.70 -24.69
N THR A 180 11.99 11.32 -25.97
CA THR A 180 11.85 9.92 -26.41
C THR A 180 12.69 8.93 -25.60
N ASP A 181 13.99 9.20 -25.38
CA ASP A 181 14.87 8.30 -24.62
C ASP A 181 14.46 8.20 -23.14
N GLN A 182 14.01 9.31 -22.54
CA GLN A 182 13.55 9.32 -21.15
C GLN A 182 12.21 8.56 -21.00
N ILE A 183 11.31 8.67 -21.96
CA ILE A 183 10.06 7.89 -22.01
C ILE A 183 10.38 6.39 -22.07
N HIS A 184 11.29 5.97 -22.93
CA HIS A 184 11.71 4.57 -23.02
C HIS A 184 12.38 4.10 -21.72
N PHE A 185 13.10 4.96 -21.02
CA PHE A 185 13.65 4.63 -19.71
C PHE A 185 12.56 4.32 -18.69
N TYR A 186 11.52 5.17 -18.58
CA TYR A 186 10.41 4.89 -17.66
C TYR A 186 9.59 3.65 -18.07
N GLN A 187 9.44 3.39 -19.35
CA GLN A 187 8.83 2.15 -19.85
C GLN A 187 9.66 0.92 -19.45
N PHE A 188 10.99 0.98 -19.59
CA PHE A 188 11.91 -0.08 -19.16
C PHE A 188 11.81 -0.33 -17.66
N LEU A 189 11.74 0.71 -16.82
CA LEU A 189 11.59 0.57 -15.37
C LEU A 189 10.29 -0.18 -15.04
N GLN A 190 9.20 0.13 -15.71
CA GLN A 190 7.94 -0.55 -15.47
C GLN A 190 7.97 -2.00 -15.96
N TYR A 191 8.61 -2.28 -17.09
CA TYR A 191 8.81 -3.65 -17.56
C TYR A 191 9.58 -4.50 -16.53
N GLU A 192 10.70 -3.99 -16.00
CA GLU A 192 11.51 -4.70 -15.00
C GLU A 192 10.75 -4.89 -13.68
N PHE A 193 10.01 -3.87 -13.24
CA PHE A 193 9.17 -3.99 -12.06
C PHE A 193 8.14 -5.12 -12.21
N TYR A 194 7.34 -5.08 -13.27
CA TYR A 194 6.26 -6.06 -13.49
C TYR A 194 6.80 -7.48 -13.71
N LYS A 195 7.92 -7.62 -14.43
CA LYS A 195 8.60 -8.90 -14.64
C LYS A 195 9.03 -9.52 -13.30
N GLN A 196 9.76 -8.76 -12.49
CA GLN A 196 10.26 -9.27 -11.20
C GLN A 196 9.15 -9.49 -10.18
N TRP A 197 8.16 -8.60 -10.12
CA TRP A 197 7.00 -8.76 -9.26
C TRP A 197 6.19 -10.01 -9.60
N LYS A 198 5.93 -10.23 -10.88
CA LYS A 198 5.22 -11.43 -11.35
C LYS A 198 5.93 -12.71 -10.89
N MET A 199 7.25 -12.76 -11.03
CA MET A 199 8.04 -13.91 -10.58
C MET A 199 7.92 -14.15 -9.06
N LEU A 200 8.00 -13.10 -8.25
CA LEU A 200 7.87 -13.20 -6.79
C LEU A 200 6.45 -13.61 -6.39
N LYS A 201 5.42 -13.01 -6.99
CA LYS A 201 4.01 -13.35 -6.73
C LYS A 201 3.72 -14.80 -7.09
N GLU A 202 4.14 -15.27 -8.26
CA GLU A 202 3.98 -16.66 -8.67
C GLU A 202 4.67 -17.63 -7.71
N TYR A 203 5.88 -17.27 -7.24
CA TYR A 203 6.59 -18.05 -6.22
C TYR A 203 5.80 -18.12 -4.91
N ALA A 204 5.29 -16.99 -4.42
CA ALA A 204 4.46 -16.95 -3.22
C ALA A 204 3.21 -17.83 -3.37
N ASN A 205 2.52 -17.73 -4.50
CA ASN A 205 1.32 -18.51 -4.77
C ASN A 205 1.63 -20.03 -4.85
N GLN A 206 2.76 -20.42 -5.44
CA GLN A 206 3.23 -21.84 -5.46
C GLN A 206 3.51 -22.36 -4.05
N LYS A 207 3.90 -21.50 -3.11
CA LYS A 207 4.07 -21.83 -1.69
C LYS A 207 2.77 -21.80 -0.89
N GLY A 208 1.64 -21.50 -1.53
CA GLY A 208 0.32 -21.38 -0.89
C GLY A 208 0.12 -20.04 -0.17
N ILE A 209 0.95 -19.04 -0.45
CA ILE A 209 0.83 -17.68 0.10
C ILE A 209 0.12 -16.78 -0.91
N GLN A 210 -1.01 -16.20 -0.51
CA GLN A 210 -1.71 -15.17 -1.27
C GLN A 210 -1.26 -13.78 -0.81
N ILE A 211 -1.17 -12.85 -1.74
CA ILE A 211 -0.75 -11.48 -1.47
C ILE A 211 -1.97 -10.58 -1.31
N ILE A 212 -2.07 -9.92 -0.16
CA ILE A 212 -3.04 -8.85 0.06
C ILE A 212 -2.35 -7.54 -0.28
N GLY A 213 -2.80 -6.90 -1.36
CA GLY A 213 -2.39 -5.54 -1.70
C GLY A 213 -3.26 -4.49 -1.05
N ASP A 214 -2.84 -3.24 -1.18
CA ASP A 214 -3.53 -2.09 -0.60
C ASP A 214 -3.64 -0.98 -1.63
N ILE A 215 -4.79 -0.30 -1.67
CA ILE A 215 -5.00 0.87 -2.52
C ILE A 215 -5.70 1.99 -1.75
N PRO A 216 -5.21 3.23 -1.83
CA PRO A 216 -5.95 4.37 -1.32
C PRO A 216 -7.17 4.65 -2.20
N ILE A 217 -8.28 5.10 -1.61
CA ILE A 217 -9.44 5.55 -2.40
C ILE A 217 -9.04 6.70 -3.32
N TYR A 218 -8.32 7.69 -2.82
CA TYR A 218 -7.91 8.86 -3.59
C TYR A 218 -6.57 8.66 -4.28
N VAL A 219 -6.31 9.51 -5.27
CA VAL A 219 -5.01 9.60 -5.96
C VAL A 219 -4.32 10.92 -5.59
N ALA A 220 -3.00 10.95 -5.70
CA ALA A 220 -2.26 12.18 -5.48
C ALA A 220 -2.59 13.23 -6.54
N TYR A 221 -2.69 14.50 -6.15
CA TYR A 221 -2.90 15.58 -7.12
C TYR A 221 -1.76 15.64 -8.14
N ASP A 222 -0.52 15.54 -7.67
CA ASP A 222 0.66 15.47 -8.53
C ASP A 222 0.89 14.02 -9.00
N SER A 223 0.05 13.57 -9.93
CA SER A 223 0.08 12.22 -10.51
C SER A 223 -0.25 12.22 -11.99
N ALA A 224 0.21 11.18 -12.68
CA ALA A 224 -0.14 10.93 -14.06
C ALA A 224 -1.65 10.76 -14.25
N ASP A 225 -2.33 10.14 -13.27
CA ASP A 225 -3.78 9.93 -13.31
C ASP A 225 -4.56 11.24 -13.38
N VAL A 226 -4.21 12.22 -12.54
CA VAL A 226 -4.90 13.52 -12.52
C VAL A 226 -4.52 14.36 -13.75
N TRP A 227 -3.25 14.34 -14.14
CA TRP A 227 -2.79 15.07 -15.33
C TRP A 227 -3.36 14.51 -16.62
N ALA A 228 -3.43 13.17 -16.75
CA ALA A 228 -3.92 12.51 -17.95
C ALA A 228 -5.45 12.59 -18.09
N HIS A 229 -6.17 12.55 -16.97
CA HIS A 229 -7.62 12.43 -16.91
C HIS A 229 -8.27 13.47 -15.97
N PRO A 230 -8.05 14.79 -16.22
CA PRO A 230 -8.57 15.85 -15.36
C PRO A 230 -10.09 15.85 -15.25
N GLU A 231 -10.80 15.31 -16.25
CA GLU A 231 -12.26 15.19 -16.29
C GLU A 231 -12.83 14.29 -15.21
N LEU A 232 -12.01 13.38 -14.65
CA LEU A 232 -12.40 12.46 -13.58
C LEU A 232 -12.48 13.13 -12.20
N PHE A 233 -11.88 14.32 -12.06
CA PHE A 233 -11.68 14.98 -10.78
C PHE A 233 -12.37 16.34 -10.73
N GLN A 234 -12.62 16.84 -9.50
CA GLN A 234 -13.20 18.16 -9.25
C GLN A 234 -12.12 19.24 -9.41
N LEU A 235 -11.75 19.54 -10.66
CA LEU A 235 -10.77 20.56 -11.02
C LEU A 235 -11.46 21.70 -11.74
N ASP A 236 -10.88 22.91 -11.62
CA ASP A 236 -11.24 24.07 -12.44
C ASP A 236 -10.59 24.03 -13.83
N GLU A 237 -10.86 25.03 -14.66
CA GLU A 237 -10.32 25.15 -16.03
C GLU A 237 -8.81 25.39 -16.10
N THR A 238 -8.17 25.70 -14.99
CA THR A 238 -6.72 25.84 -14.87
C THR A 238 -6.04 24.54 -14.39
N GLY A 239 -6.83 23.52 -14.01
CA GLY A 239 -6.38 22.25 -13.46
C GLY A 239 -6.17 22.27 -11.96
N GLN A 240 -6.61 23.30 -11.24
CA GLN A 240 -6.54 23.34 -9.77
C GLN A 240 -7.75 22.63 -9.16
N PRO A 241 -7.59 21.89 -8.04
CA PRO A 241 -8.72 21.35 -7.32
C PRO A 241 -9.67 22.43 -6.86
N THR A 242 -10.97 22.18 -6.95
CA THR A 242 -11.99 23.07 -6.34
C THR A 242 -12.21 22.71 -4.88
N ALA A 243 -12.03 21.44 -4.55
CA ALA A 243 -12.04 20.90 -3.20
C ALA A 243 -11.11 19.69 -3.11
N VAL A 244 -10.71 19.34 -1.90
CA VAL A 244 -9.79 18.24 -1.61
C VAL A 244 -10.33 17.32 -0.50
N ALA A 245 -9.81 16.09 -0.48
CA ALA A 245 -10.18 15.09 0.50
C ALA A 245 -9.52 15.32 1.87
N GLY A 246 -10.17 14.81 2.88
CA GLY A 246 -9.67 14.76 4.25
C GLY A 246 -10.66 14.11 5.21
N CYS A 247 -10.48 14.35 6.49
CA CYS A 247 -11.40 13.95 7.56
C CYS A 247 -11.74 15.14 8.47
N PRO A 248 -12.96 15.17 9.02
CA PRO A 248 -13.34 16.22 9.96
C PRO A 248 -12.51 16.20 11.24
N PRO A 249 -12.53 17.28 12.03
CA PRO A 249 -12.06 17.27 13.40
C PRO A 249 -12.67 16.13 14.22
N ASP A 250 -11.84 15.44 14.99
CA ASP A 250 -12.22 14.31 15.85
C ASP A 250 -11.39 14.28 17.15
N GLY A 251 -11.51 13.22 17.93
CA GLY A 251 -10.75 13.02 19.16
C GLY A 251 -9.24 12.85 18.95
N PHE A 252 -8.78 12.56 17.73
CA PHE A 252 -7.36 12.37 17.37
C PHE A 252 -6.75 13.63 16.75
N SER A 253 -7.55 14.44 16.05
CA SER A 253 -7.10 15.68 15.41
C SER A 253 -8.12 16.80 15.60
N ALA A 254 -7.76 17.80 16.40
CA ALA A 254 -8.64 18.94 16.69
C ALA A 254 -8.99 19.80 15.46
N THR A 255 -8.17 19.79 14.41
CA THR A 255 -8.37 20.50 13.14
C THR A 255 -8.75 19.58 11.98
N GLY A 256 -8.95 18.30 12.26
CA GLY A 256 -9.15 17.26 11.26
C GLY A 256 -7.88 16.92 10.47
N GLN A 257 -8.04 16.15 9.40
CA GLN A 257 -6.93 15.78 8.53
C GLN A 257 -7.17 16.36 7.12
N LEU A 258 -6.22 17.12 6.63
CA LEU A 258 -6.20 17.66 5.28
C LEU A 258 -5.25 16.81 4.42
N TRP A 259 -5.79 15.93 3.56
CA TRP A 259 -4.97 15.02 2.75
C TRP A 259 -4.52 15.64 1.43
N GLY A 260 -5.26 16.63 0.91
CA GLY A 260 -4.89 17.36 -0.29
C GLY A 260 -5.16 16.64 -1.61
N ASN A 261 -5.68 15.43 -1.58
CA ASN A 261 -6.04 14.67 -2.78
C ASN A 261 -7.27 15.29 -3.46
N PRO A 262 -7.31 15.42 -4.81
CA PRO A 262 -8.49 15.91 -5.51
C PRO A 262 -9.66 14.94 -5.35
N LEU A 263 -10.87 15.48 -5.26
CA LEU A 263 -12.10 14.71 -5.18
C LEU A 263 -12.54 14.23 -6.56
N TYR A 264 -13.19 13.06 -6.59
CA TYR A 264 -13.73 12.52 -7.83
C TYR A 264 -14.99 13.26 -8.28
N ARG A 265 -15.16 13.41 -9.59
CA ARG A 265 -16.40 13.86 -10.21
C ARG A 265 -17.32 12.66 -10.42
N TRP A 266 -17.97 12.19 -9.35
CA TRP A 266 -18.74 10.94 -9.34
C TRP A 266 -19.86 10.89 -10.37
N ASN A 267 -20.49 12.02 -10.73
CA ASN A 267 -21.49 12.07 -11.80
C ASN A 267 -20.87 11.68 -13.15
N TYR A 268 -19.69 12.22 -13.47
CA TYR A 268 -18.97 11.87 -14.69
C TYR A 268 -18.55 10.40 -14.71
N HIS A 269 -18.05 9.89 -13.60
CA HIS A 269 -17.74 8.45 -13.46
C HIS A 269 -18.97 7.58 -13.70
N LYS A 270 -20.14 7.96 -13.20
CA LYS A 270 -21.40 7.24 -13.43
C LYS A 270 -21.82 7.30 -14.89
N GLU A 271 -21.77 8.46 -15.52
CA GLU A 271 -22.07 8.66 -16.96
C GLU A 271 -21.16 7.83 -17.87
N THR A 272 -19.89 7.66 -17.50
CA THR A 272 -18.91 6.84 -18.23
C THR A 272 -18.89 5.37 -17.78
N GLY A 273 -19.89 4.93 -17.00
CA GLY A 273 -20.01 3.56 -16.51
C GLY A 273 -18.90 3.13 -15.57
N PHE A 274 -18.31 4.07 -14.83
CA PHE A 274 -17.19 3.84 -13.91
C PHE A 274 -15.97 3.16 -14.57
N SER A 275 -15.76 3.35 -15.87
CA SER A 275 -14.74 2.64 -16.64
C SER A 275 -13.34 2.76 -16.04
N TRP A 276 -12.94 3.97 -15.60
CA TRP A 276 -11.63 4.18 -14.96
C TRP A 276 -11.49 3.37 -13.67
N TRP A 277 -12.53 3.31 -12.83
CA TRP A 277 -12.51 2.51 -11.61
C TRP A 277 -12.46 1.01 -11.89
N VAL A 278 -13.19 0.54 -12.92
CA VAL A 278 -13.12 -0.87 -13.35
C VAL A 278 -11.69 -1.22 -13.79
N ASN A 279 -11.07 -0.37 -14.60
CA ASN A 279 -9.69 -0.56 -15.06
C ASN A 279 -8.69 -0.52 -13.89
N ARG A 280 -8.87 0.42 -12.94
CA ARG A 280 -8.04 0.50 -11.74
C ARG A 280 -8.10 -0.78 -10.92
N ILE A 281 -9.30 -1.27 -10.62
CA ILE A 281 -9.50 -2.51 -9.87
C ILE A 281 -8.92 -3.71 -10.63
N GLN A 282 -9.16 -3.80 -11.95
CA GLN A 282 -8.59 -4.85 -12.78
C GLN A 282 -7.05 -4.84 -12.75
N GLY A 283 -6.44 -3.65 -12.84
CA GLY A 283 -5.00 -3.47 -12.72
C GLY A 283 -4.45 -3.95 -11.38
N CYS A 284 -5.15 -3.65 -10.28
CA CYS A 284 -4.76 -4.13 -8.95
C CYS A 284 -4.77 -5.65 -8.84
N PHE A 285 -5.74 -6.35 -9.43
CA PHE A 285 -5.80 -7.81 -9.40
C PHE A 285 -4.77 -8.51 -10.33
N ARG A 286 -4.08 -7.78 -11.19
CA ARG A 286 -2.86 -8.27 -11.84
C ARG A 286 -1.69 -8.33 -10.84
N LEU A 287 -1.65 -7.39 -9.90
CA LEU A 287 -0.58 -7.29 -8.88
C LEU A 287 -0.88 -8.13 -7.63
N TYR A 288 -2.14 -8.24 -7.21
CA TYR A 288 -2.54 -8.82 -5.92
C TYR A 288 -3.50 -9.99 -6.08
N ASP A 289 -3.60 -10.84 -5.06
CA ASP A 289 -4.60 -11.90 -5.00
C ASP A 289 -5.85 -11.45 -4.23
N ILE A 290 -5.67 -10.58 -3.25
CA ILE A 290 -6.71 -9.95 -2.43
C ILE A 290 -6.38 -8.47 -2.36
N MET A 291 -7.36 -7.60 -2.33
CA MET A 291 -7.15 -6.16 -2.31
C MET A 291 -7.84 -5.53 -1.09
N ARG A 292 -7.08 -4.77 -0.29
CA ARG A 292 -7.65 -3.86 0.71
C ARG A 292 -7.90 -2.50 0.06
N ILE A 293 -9.09 -1.96 0.25
CA ILE A 293 -9.41 -0.58 -0.14
C ILE A 293 -9.37 0.27 1.12
N ASP A 294 -8.44 1.21 1.13
CA ASP A 294 -8.27 2.19 2.18
C ASP A 294 -9.38 3.24 2.13
N HIS A 295 -9.86 3.66 3.31
CA HIS A 295 -10.92 4.65 3.49
C HIS A 295 -12.25 4.32 2.75
N PHE A 296 -12.74 3.09 2.89
CA PHE A 296 -13.94 2.58 2.21
C PHE A 296 -15.18 3.44 2.42
N ARG A 297 -15.31 4.10 3.60
CA ARG A 297 -16.43 5.00 3.87
C ARG A 297 -16.58 6.12 2.84
N GLY A 298 -15.51 6.55 2.18
CA GLY A 298 -15.53 7.59 1.15
C GLY A 298 -16.38 7.26 -0.07
N PHE A 299 -16.77 5.99 -0.25
CA PHE A 299 -17.74 5.60 -1.28
C PHE A 299 -19.21 5.81 -0.86
N ASP A 300 -19.52 5.90 0.43
CA ASP A 300 -20.83 6.31 0.92
C ASP A 300 -20.91 7.83 1.01
N GLU A 301 -20.04 8.40 1.86
CA GLU A 301 -19.89 9.84 2.04
C GLU A 301 -18.41 10.18 2.15
N TYR A 302 -17.99 11.18 1.39
CA TYR A 302 -16.63 11.71 1.44
C TYR A 302 -16.61 13.13 2.01
N TYR A 303 -15.51 13.47 2.69
CA TYR A 303 -15.35 14.79 3.31
C TYR A 303 -14.67 15.72 2.32
N SER A 304 -15.38 16.78 1.94
CA SER A 304 -14.99 17.78 0.95
C SER A 304 -14.53 19.05 1.65
N ILE A 305 -13.26 19.41 1.46
CA ILE A 305 -12.63 20.59 2.06
C ILE A 305 -12.34 21.59 0.95
N PRO A 306 -12.74 22.87 1.05
CA PRO A 306 -12.41 23.87 0.04
C PRO A 306 -10.91 23.95 -0.22
N TYR A 307 -10.51 23.95 -1.49
CA TYR A 307 -9.09 24.02 -1.84
C TYR A 307 -8.47 25.34 -1.36
N GLY A 308 -7.31 25.24 -0.69
CA GLY A 308 -6.61 26.39 -0.13
C GLY A 308 -6.89 26.63 1.36
N ASP A 309 -7.84 25.92 1.96
CA ASP A 309 -8.05 25.97 3.39
C ASP A 309 -6.84 25.37 4.13
N PRO A 310 -6.42 25.98 5.25
CA PRO A 310 -5.25 25.52 6.01
C PRO A 310 -5.53 24.27 6.87
N THR A 311 -6.80 23.99 7.15
CA THR A 311 -7.26 22.87 8.00
C THR A 311 -8.53 22.25 7.42
N ALA A 312 -8.97 21.14 8.01
CA ALA A 312 -10.18 20.44 7.58
C ALA A 312 -11.47 20.97 8.25
N GLU A 313 -11.40 22.02 9.07
CA GLU A 313 -12.52 22.50 9.89
C GLU A 313 -13.72 23.00 9.07
N ASN A 314 -13.49 23.56 7.88
CA ASN A 314 -14.55 24.11 7.01
C ASN A 314 -15.10 23.08 6.00
N GLY A 315 -14.70 21.83 6.11
CA GLY A 315 -15.19 20.79 5.21
C GLY A 315 -16.64 20.39 5.51
N HIS A 316 -17.21 19.64 4.57
CA HIS A 316 -18.56 19.07 4.70
C HIS A 316 -18.66 17.72 4.02
N TRP A 317 -19.65 16.92 4.42
CA TRP A 317 -19.90 15.60 3.83
C TRP A 317 -20.68 15.72 2.53
N GLU A 318 -20.23 14.97 1.52
CA GLU A 318 -20.90 14.82 0.23
C GLU A 318 -21.13 13.33 -0.06
N LYS A 319 -22.19 13.02 -0.84
CA LYS A 319 -22.52 11.65 -1.20
C LYS A 319 -21.56 11.06 -2.23
N GLY A 320 -21.05 9.87 -1.91
CA GLY A 320 -20.27 9.05 -2.83
C GLY A 320 -21.13 8.23 -3.79
N PRO A 321 -20.50 7.36 -4.61
CA PRO A 321 -21.21 6.54 -5.61
C PRO A 321 -22.01 5.38 -5.00
N GLY A 322 -21.76 5.02 -3.75
CA GLY A 322 -22.41 3.91 -3.06
C GLY A 322 -22.30 2.58 -3.80
N MET A 323 -23.36 1.78 -3.75
CA MET A 323 -23.43 0.46 -4.41
C MET A 323 -23.40 0.52 -5.94
N ASP A 324 -23.68 1.66 -6.57
CA ASP A 324 -23.65 1.78 -8.04
C ASP A 324 -22.28 1.39 -8.60
N LEU A 325 -21.19 1.84 -7.95
CA LEU A 325 -19.83 1.47 -8.32
C LEU A 325 -19.58 -0.03 -8.13
N PHE A 326 -19.92 -0.58 -6.97
CA PHE A 326 -19.64 -1.99 -6.66
C PHE A 326 -20.48 -2.97 -7.49
N HIS A 327 -21.72 -2.60 -7.82
CA HIS A 327 -22.53 -3.36 -8.79
C HIS A 327 -21.85 -3.38 -10.17
N LYS A 328 -21.29 -2.25 -10.62
CA LYS A 328 -20.61 -2.18 -11.92
C LYS A 328 -19.31 -3.00 -11.91
N ILE A 329 -18.50 -2.88 -10.86
CA ILE A 329 -17.28 -3.71 -10.70
C ILE A 329 -17.65 -5.20 -10.73
N LYS A 330 -18.68 -5.62 -9.99
CA LYS A 330 -19.13 -7.00 -9.97
C LYS A 330 -19.65 -7.47 -11.33
N GLN A 331 -20.33 -6.60 -12.06
CA GLN A 331 -20.84 -6.90 -13.40
C GLN A 331 -19.71 -7.16 -14.40
N GLU A 332 -18.63 -6.35 -14.36
CA GLU A 332 -17.52 -6.42 -15.32
C GLU A 332 -16.46 -7.45 -14.93
N LEU A 333 -16.16 -7.54 -13.64
CA LEU A 333 -15.01 -8.31 -13.14
C LEU A 333 -15.41 -9.54 -12.29
N GLY A 334 -16.71 -9.74 -12.03
CA GLY A 334 -17.18 -10.81 -11.18
C GLY A 334 -17.02 -10.53 -9.67
N ASN A 335 -17.09 -11.60 -8.86
CA ASN A 335 -16.85 -11.49 -7.42
C ASN A 335 -15.34 -11.44 -7.13
N LEU A 336 -14.89 -10.36 -6.54
CA LEU A 336 -13.49 -10.13 -6.22
C LEU A 336 -13.26 -10.20 -4.71
N PRO A 337 -12.12 -10.73 -4.24
CA PRO A 337 -11.75 -10.76 -2.84
C PRO A 337 -11.23 -9.39 -2.39
N ILE A 338 -12.15 -8.55 -1.92
CA ILE A 338 -11.87 -7.18 -1.47
C ILE A 338 -12.09 -7.11 0.04
N ILE A 339 -11.18 -6.43 0.76
CA ILE A 339 -11.28 -6.05 2.16
C ILE A 339 -11.59 -4.56 2.21
N ALA A 340 -12.61 -4.17 2.95
CA ALA A 340 -12.98 -2.77 3.13
C ALA A 340 -12.39 -2.23 4.42
N GLU A 341 -11.60 -1.17 4.34
CA GLU A 341 -11.18 -0.45 5.54
C GLU A 341 -12.33 0.44 6.02
N ASP A 342 -12.94 0.02 7.13
CA ASP A 342 -14.11 0.62 7.78
C ASP A 342 -13.76 1.13 9.19
N LEU A 343 -12.56 1.63 9.39
CA LEU A 343 -12.11 2.15 10.70
C LEU A 343 -12.66 3.56 10.97
N GLY A 344 -12.68 3.94 12.23
CA GLY A 344 -13.15 5.25 12.70
C GLY A 344 -14.67 5.32 12.94
N PHE A 345 -15.23 6.51 12.88
CA PHE A 345 -16.66 6.73 13.14
C PHE A 345 -17.50 6.31 11.93
N LEU A 346 -18.36 5.30 12.12
CA LEU A 346 -19.21 4.75 11.08
C LEU A 346 -20.66 5.17 11.27
N THR A 347 -21.23 5.81 10.24
CA THR A 347 -22.69 6.06 10.16
C THR A 347 -23.45 4.78 9.80
N ASP A 348 -24.76 4.76 10.03
CA ASP A 348 -25.60 3.61 9.64
C ASP A 348 -25.56 3.35 8.14
N SER A 349 -25.41 4.40 7.30
CA SER A 349 -25.31 4.27 5.86
C SER A 349 -24.01 3.59 5.42
N VAL A 350 -22.88 3.89 6.07
CA VAL A 350 -21.59 3.21 5.83
C VAL A 350 -21.68 1.74 6.22
N LYS A 351 -22.26 1.44 7.40
CA LYS A 351 -22.50 0.05 7.84
C LYS A 351 -23.39 -0.71 6.85
N GLN A 352 -24.41 -0.04 6.31
CA GLN A 352 -25.28 -0.64 5.29
C GLN A 352 -24.54 -0.87 3.98
N LEU A 353 -23.72 0.08 3.50
CA LEU A 353 -22.89 -0.07 2.31
C LEU A 353 -21.95 -1.28 2.44
N LEU A 354 -21.28 -1.41 3.59
CA LEU A 354 -20.40 -2.55 3.87
C LEU A 354 -21.17 -3.87 3.82
N LYS A 355 -22.35 -3.92 4.45
CA LYS A 355 -23.21 -5.10 4.44
C LYS A 355 -23.68 -5.47 3.03
N ASP A 356 -24.10 -4.50 2.23
CA ASP A 356 -24.61 -4.71 0.87
C ASP A 356 -23.50 -5.13 -0.11
N SER A 357 -22.27 -4.62 0.10
CA SER A 357 -21.10 -5.06 -0.66
C SER A 357 -20.71 -6.51 -0.38
N GLY A 358 -20.98 -7.00 0.84
CA GLY A 358 -20.55 -8.31 1.33
C GLY A 358 -19.06 -8.40 1.65
N TYR A 359 -18.32 -7.31 1.57
CA TYR A 359 -16.89 -7.28 1.87
C TYR A 359 -16.63 -7.40 3.37
N PRO A 360 -15.57 -8.11 3.80
CA PRO A 360 -15.14 -8.09 5.19
C PRO A 360 -14.60 -6.69 5.56
N GLY A 361 -15.08 -6.17 6.69
CA GLY A 361 -14.51 -4.99 7.34
C GLY A 361 -13.32 -5.35 8.24
N MET A 362 -12.72 -4.35 8.85
CA MET A 362 -11.52 -4.49 9.66
C MET A 362 -11.83 -4.35 11.17
N LYS A 363 -11.11 -5.08 11.99
CA LYS A 363 -11.12 -4.98 13.45
C LYS A 363 -9.70 -4.86 13.97
N VAL A 364 -9.41 -3.80 14.73
CA VAL A 364 -8.08 -3.51 15.27
C VAL A 364 -8.10 -3.61 16.79
N LEU A 365 -7.33 -4.56 17.36
CA LEU A 365 -7.33 -4.81 18.80
C LEU A 365 -6.83 -3.62 19.62
N GLN A 366 -5.94 -2.79 19.12
CA GLN A 366 -5.49 -1.59 19.82
C GLN A 366 -6.62 -0.58 20.08
N PHE A 367 -7.73 -0.66 19.35
CA PHE A 367 -8.93 0.17 19.57
C PHE A 367 -9.96 -0.46 20.50
N ALA A 368 -9.68 -1.69 21.00
CA ALA A 368 -10.66 -2.44 21.79
C ALA A 368 -10.69 -2.01 23.27
N PHE A 369 -9.56 -1.51 23.80
CA PHE A 369 -9.38 -1.32 25.24
C PHE A 369 -9.39 0.15 25.59
N ASP A 370 -10.59 0.70 25.74
CA ASP A 370 -10.86 2.01 26.33
C ASP A 370 -11.84 1.81 27.49
N SER A 371 -11.36 1.98 28.72
CA SER A 371 -12.12 1.72 29.94
C SER A 371 -13.33 2.68 30.13
N ARG A 372 -13.46 3.69 29.29
CA ARG A 372 -14.51 4.72 29.36
C ARG A 372 -15.77 4.37 28.57
N GLU A 373 -15.69 3.43 27.61
CA GLU A 373 -16.80 3.10 26.73
C GLU A 373 -16.79 1.63 26.26
N ASP A 374 -17.98 1.14 25.86
CA ASP A 374 -18.08 -0.13 25.16
C ASP A 374 -17.49 -0.03 23.76
N SER A 375 -16.68 -1.01 23.36
CA SER A 375 -15.99 -0.99 22.07
C SER A 375 -16.47 -2.08 21.11
N ASP A 376 -16.85 -1.68 19.91
CA ASP A 376 -17.14 -2.60 18.78
C ASP A 376 -15.89 -3.41 18.35
N TYR A 377 -14.71 -3.04 18.85
CA TYR A 377 -13.44 -3.73 18.58
C TYR A 377 -13.12 -4.83 19.59
N LEU A 378 -13.92 -5.03 20.64
CA LEU A 378 -13.77 -6.18 21.54
C LEU A 378 -14.12 -7.48 20.80
N PRO A 379 -13.28 -8.53 20.90
CA PRO A 379 -13.44 -9.76 20.12
C PRO A 379 -14.78 -10.48 20.22
N HIS A 380 -15.51 -10.33 21.31
CA HIS A 380 -16.85 -10.93 21.46
C HIS A 380 -17.94 -10.22 20.62
N ASN A 381 -17.66 -9.01 20.10
CA ASN A 381 -18.53 -8.27 19.21
C ASN A 381 -18.27 -8.53 17.71
N TYR A 382 -17.29 -9.39 17.38
CA TYR A 382 -16.94 -9.65 15.99
C TYR A 382 -17.95 -10.55 15.29
N HIS A 383 -18.05 -10.35 13.98
CA HIS A 383 -18.68 -11.30 13.06
C HIS A 383 -17.60 -12.08 12.29
N PRO A 384 -17.89 -13.31 11.82
CA PRO A 384 -16.90 -14.10 11.08
C PRO A 384 -16.36 -13.36 9.84
N ASN A 385 -17.23 -12.69 9.07
CA ASN A 385 -16.84 -11.94 7.88
C ASN A 385 -16.13 -10.63 8.24
N CYS A 386 -14.98 -10.73 8.88
CA CYS A 386 -14.09 -9.58 9.13
C CYS A 386 -12.61 -10.02 9.15
N VAL A 387 -11.73 -9.03 9.06
CA VAL A 387 -10.29 -9.20 9.20
C VAL A 387 -9.86 -8.56 10.53
N VAL A 388 -9.29 -9.36 11.43
CA VAL A 388 -8.76 -8.84 12.69
C VAL A 388 -7.25 -8.58 12.58
N TYR A 389 -6.85 -7.44 13.13
CA TYR A 389 -5.46 -6.98 13.26
C TYR A 389 -5.13 -6.76 14.73
N THR A 390 -3.88 -6.93 15.13
CA THR A 390 -3.38 -6.36 16.39
C THR A 390 -3.25 -4.85 16.30
N GLY A 391 -2.68 -4.36 15.22
CA GLY A 391 -2.56 -3.00 14.75
C GLY A 391 -2.36 -3.00 13.24
N THR A 392 -2.47 -1.85 12.58
CA THR A 392 -2.16 -1.64 11.16
C THR A 392 -0.79 -0.97 11.01
N HIS A 393 -0.41 -0.59 9.78
CA HIS A 393 0.78 0.22 9.53
C HIS A 393 0.71 1.65 10.11
N ASP A 394 -0.49 2.13 10.45
CA ASP A 394 -0.73 3.46 11.05
C ASP A 394 -0.69 3.45 12.58
N ASN A 395 -0.81 2.26 13.17
CA ASN A 395 -0.74 2.09 14.60
C ASN A 395 0.72 1.99 15.08
N ASP A 396 0.93 2.19 16.37
CA ASP A 396 2.19 1.80 17.01
C ASP A 396 2.29 0.26 17.07
N THR A 397 3.48 -0.27 17.28
CA THR A 397 3.65 -1.69 17.59
C THR A 397 2.90 -2.04 18.89
N LEU A 398 2.54 -3.31 19.06
CA LEU A 398 1.89 -3.74 20.30
C LEU A 398 2.69 -3.37 21.56
N GLN A 399 4.00 -3.53 21.54
CA GLN A 399 4.87 -3.16 22.66
C GLN A 399 4.88 -1.66 22.90
N GLY A 400 5.04 -0.84 21.83
CA GLY A 400 5.02 0.61 21.92
C GLY A 400 3.68 1.14 22.45
N TRP A 401 2.57 0.64 21.89
CA TRP A 401 1.22 0.98 22.29
C TRP A 401 0.94 0.58 23.75
N TYR A 402 1.27 -0.65 24.15
CA TYR A 402 1.03 -1.13 25.52
C TYR A 402 1.81 -0.31 26.57
N HIS A 403 3.04 0.09 26.22
CA HIS A 403 3.87 0.90 27.13
C HIS A 403 3.23 2.25 27.49
N VAL A 404 2.55 2.89 26.55
CA VAL A 404 1.90 4.22 26.74
C VAL A 404 0.43 4.15 27.11
N LEU A 405 -0.15 2.95 27.19
CA LEU A 405 -1.54 2.74 27.59
C LEU A 405 -1.74 3.15 29.06
N LYS A 406 -2.90 3.75 29.37
CA LYS A 406 -3.25 4.11 30.76
C LYS A 406 -3.43 2.86 31.62
N GLU A 407 -3.17 2.97 32.91
CA GLU A 407 -3.25 1.83 33.82
C GLU A 407 -4.65 1.21 33.86
N GLU A 408 -5.72 2.02 33.84
CA GLU A 408 -7.10 1.51 33.83
C GLU A 408 -7.38 0.68 32.56
N ASP A 409 -6.85 1.11 31.41
CA ASP A 409 -7.01 0.41 30.13
C ASP A 409 -6.15 -0.87 30.08
N LYS A 410 -4.94 -0.85 30.71
CA LYS A 410 -4.10 -2.05 30.90
C LYS A 410 -4.81 -3.08 31.77
N GLU A 411 -5.35 -2.65 32.91
CA GLU A 411 -6.09 -3.52 33.81
C GLU A 411 -7.27 -4.18 33.10
N MET A 412 -8.10 -3.40 32.41
CA MET A 412 -9.21 -3.89 31.59
C MET A 412 -8.75 -4.93 30.57
N ALA A 413 -7.66 -4.65 29.86
CA ALA A 413 -7.13 -5.56 28.84
C ALA A 413 -6.62 -6.87 29.44
N LEU A 414 -5.89 -6.83 30.55
CA LEU A 414 -5.38 -8.02 31.24
C LEU A 414 -6.50 -8.88 31.82
N GLU A 415 -7.53 -8.25 32.41
CA GLU A 415 -8.74 -8.95 32.87
C GLU A 415 -9.48 -9.61 31.71
N TYR A 416 -9.67 -8.89 30.58
CA TYR A 416 -10.32 -9.44 29.40
C TYR A 416 -9.55 -10.61 28.80
N ILE A 417 -8.22 -10.52 28.73
CA ILE A 417 -7.35 -11.61 28.25
C ILE A 417 -7.38 -12.80 29.25
N GLY A 418 -7.61 -12.54 30.52
CA GLY A 418 -7.61 -13.53 31.59
C GLY A 418 -6.21 -14.01 31.96
N ASN A 419 -5.18 -13.19 31.72
CA ASN A 419 -3.80 -13.49 32.08
C ASN A 419 -3.09 -12.23 32.61
N GLN A 420 -2.80 -12.20 33.92
CA GLN A 420 -2.14 -11.07 34.57
C GLN A 420 -0.68 -11.36 34.91
N PHE A 421 -0.14 -12.51 34.49
CA PHE A 421 1.18 -12.98 34.88
C PHE A 421 2.23 -12.92 33.77
N THR A 422 1.84 -12.57 32.58
CA THR A 422 2.77 -12.44 31.44
C THR A 422 3.69 -11.23 31.67
N PRO A 423 5.02 -11.40 31.64
CA PRO A 423 5.95 -10.28 31.69
C PRO A 423 5.64 -9.25 30.56
N GLU A 424 5.80 -7.97 30.84
CA GLU A 424 5.55 -6.91 29.87
C GLU A 424 6.29 -7.12 28.54
N ALA A 425 7.53 -7.60 28.59
CA ALA A 425 8.31 -7.93 27.40
C ALA A 425 7.67 -8.99 26.49
N ASP A 426 6.78 -9.83 27.02
CA ASP A 426 6.11 -10.92 26.29
C ASP A 426 4.61 -10.66 26.06
N ILE A 427 4.09 -9.52 26.50
CA ILE A 427 2.64 -9.21 26.49
C ILE A 427 2.06 -9.23 25.06
N HIS A 428 2.84 -8.87 24.05
CA HIS A 428 2.43 -8.92 22.65
C HIS A 428 1.91 -10.31 22.24
N TRP A 429 2.43 -11.40 22.83
CA TRP A 429 1.95 -12.75 22.54
C TRP A 429 0.54 -13.01 23.05
N ASP A 430 0.11 -12.35 24.12
CA ASP A 430 -1.25 -12.51 24.63
C ASP A 430 -2.26 -11.81 23.72
N TYR A 431 -1.94 -10.61 23.21
CA TYR A 431 -2.76 -9.92 22.20
C TYR A 431 -2.80 -10.68 20.87
N ILE A 432 -1.64 -11.21 20.41
CA ILE A 432 -1.59 -12.06 19.22
C ILE A 432 -2.50 -13.29 19.40
N ARG A 433 -2.44 -13.96 20.55
CA ARG A 433 -3.33 -15.10 20.85
C ARG A 433 -4.80 -14.69 20.87
N LEU A 434 -5.10 -13.51 21.40
CA LEU A 434 -6.46 -12.98 21.44
C LEU A 434 -7.00 -12.76 20.00
N ALA A 435 -6.24 -12.10 19.12
CA ALA A 435 -6.58 -11.94 17.70
C ALA A 435 -6.79 -13.29 17.01
N MET A 436 -5.82 -14.20 17.17
CA MET A 436 -5.85 -15.53 16.54
C MET A 436 -7.02 -16.41 16.99
N ARG A 437 -7.49 -16.26 18.24
CA ARG A 437 -8.63 -17.01 18.80
C ARG A 437 -9.99 -16.39 18.43
N SER A 438 -10.05 -15.13 17.99
CA SER A 438 -11.28 -14.45 17.63
C SER A 438 -12.09 -15.24 16.58
N VAL A 439 -13.38 -14.91 16.39
CA VAL A 439 -14.26 -15.55 15.40
C VAL A 439 -13.99 -15.06 13.96
N ALA A 440 -13.18 -14.00 13.79
CA ALA A 440 -12.85 -13.46 12.47
C ALA A 440 -12.31 -14.55 11.51
N ASP A 441 -12.75 -14.55 10.28
CA ASP A 441 -12.26 -15.50 9.26
C ASP A 441 -10.80 -15.25 8.93
N THR A 442 -10.35 -14.00 8.90
CA THR A 442 -8.96 -13.64 8.60
C THR A 442 -8.32 -12.92 9.79
N CYS A 443 -7.07 -13.26 10.08
CA CYS A 443 -6.26 -12.61 11.11
C CYS A 443 -4.92 -12.18 10.52
N ILE A 444 -4.61 -10.89 10.55
CA ILE A 444 -3.35 -10.32 10.06
C ILE A 444 -2.60 -9.67 11.21
N ILE A 445 -1.35 -10.03 11.38
CA ILE A 445 -0.48 -9.49 12.44
C ILE A 445 0.69 -8.75 11.79
N PRO A 446 0.98 -7.50 12.17
CA PRO A 446 2.23 -6.84 11.78
C PRO A 446 3.45 -7.65 12.20
N VAL A 447 4.45 -7.74 11.35
CA VAL A 447 5.64 -8.52 11.63
C VAL A 447 6.36 -8.04 12.91
N GLN A 448 6.33 -6.73 13.16
CA GLN A 448 6.92 -6.11 14.36
C GLN A 448 6.33 -6.67 15.65
N ASP A 449 5.03 -6.98 15.65
CA ASP A 449 4.36 -7.54 16.82
C ASP A 449 4.82 -8.97 17.09
N TYR A 450 5.05 -9.77 16.04
CA TYR A 450 5.67 -11.10 16.22
C TYR A 450 7.12 -11.02 16.72
N LEU A 451 7.85 -9.98 16.31
CA LEU A 451 9.22 -9.72 16.72
C LEU A 451 9.31 -9.09 18.12
N GLY A 452 8.20 -8.59 18.67
CA GLY A 452 8.16 -7.92 19.97
C GLY A 452 8.93 -6.59 20.01
N LEU A 453 8.91 -5.86 18.86
CA LEU A 453 9.61 -4.58 18.71
C LEU A 453 8.82 -3.43 19.35
N GLY A 454 9.51 -2.41 19.83
CA GLY A 454 8.94 -1.19 20.38
C GLY A 454 8.60 -0.15 19.32
N CYS A 455 8.28 1.07 19.77
CA CYS A 455 7.86 2.20 18.91
C CYS A 455 8.91 2.61 17.86
N GLU A 456 10.17 2.25 18.02
CA GLU A 456 11.24 2.48 17.04
C GLU A 456 11.01 1.73 15.71
N ALA A 457 10.16 0.71 15.72
CA ALA A 457 9.79 -0.08 14.55
C ALA A 457 8.43 0.33 13.95
N ARG A 458 7.81 1.40 14.44
CA ARG A 458 6.58 1.95 13.87
C ARG A 458 6.78 2.38 12.43
N ILE A 459 5.83 2.06 11.54
CA ILE A 459 5.92 2.36 10.11
C ILE A 459 5.46 3.79 9.81
N ASN A 460 4.28 4.16 10.32
CA ASN A 460 3.68 5.46 10.05
C ASN A 460 3.04 6.06 11.30
N THR A 461 3.18 7.36 11.45
CA THR A 461 2.42 8.17 12.41
C THR A 461 1.56 9.14 11.61
N PRO A 462 0.24 8.90 11.50
CA PRO A 462 -0.66 9.75 10.75
C PRO A 462 -0.56 11.22 11.14
N SER A 463 -0.78 12.12 10.18
CA SER A 463 -0.72 13.57 10.37
C SER A 463 0.66 14.13 10.77
N THR A 464 1.74 13.39 10.56
CA THR A 464 3.12 13.88 10.78
C THR A 464 3.91 13.92 9.46
N LEU A 465 4.85 14.85 9.37
CA LEU A 465 5.77 14.97 8.24
C LEU A 465 7.16 14.45 8.65
N GLY A 466 7.72 13.56 7.82
CA GLY A 466 9.05 12.98 8.04
C GLY A 466 9.09 11.88 9.10
N GLY A 467 10.11 11.01 9.02
CA GLY A 467 10.31 9.90 9.94
C GLY A 467 9.38 8.69 9.71
N ASN A 468 8.46 8.77 8.75
CA ASN A 468 7.54 7.69 8.38
C ASN A 468 8.12 6.83 7.24
N TRP A 469 7.64 5.59 7.12
CA TRP A 469 7.94 4.65 6.02
C TRP A 469 9.39 4.20 5.94
N ILE A 470 10.20 4.51 6.95
CA ILE A 470 11.65 4.30 6.94
C ILE A 470 12.10 3.00 7.60
N TRP A 471 11.26 2.38 8.44
CA TRP A 471 11.66 1.18 9.19
C TRP A 471 11.95 -0.01 8.27
N ARG A 472 13.00 -0.78 8.63
CA ARG A 472 13.39 -2.04 7.98
C ARG A 472 13.74 -3.09 9.02
N SER A 473 13.40 -4.35 8.73
CA SER A 473 13.79 -5.48 9.56
C SER A 473 15.25 -5.89 9.32
N ASP A 474 15.85 -6.48 10.37
CA ASP A 474 17.13 -7.15 10.23
C ASP A 474 17.03 -8.45 9.45
N ALA A 475 18.12 -8.81 8.76
CA ALA A 475 18.19 -10.07 8.00
C ALA A 475 18.02 -11.31 8.87
N ASP A 476 18.45 -11.24 10.13
CA ASP A 476 18.41 -12.36 11.10
C ASP A 476 17.10 -12.42 11.90
N SER A 477 16.13 -11.54 11.64
CA SER A 477 14.85 -11.50 12.38
C SER A 477 13.97 -12.73 12.12
N PHE A 478 14.04 -13.33 10.96
CA PHE A 478 13.14 -14.39 10.50
C PHE A 478 13.67 -15.79 10.84
N THR A 479 13.80 -16.08 12.14
CA THR A 479 14.36 -17.35 12.62
C THR A 479 13.39 -18.52 12.50
N ASP A 480 13.94 -19.74 12.39
CA ASP A 480 13.15 -20.97 12.41
C ASP A 480 12.43 -21.20 13.76
N ASN A 481 13.01 -20.75 14.88
CA ASN A 481 12.38 -20.80 16.19
C ASN A 481 11.12 -19.93 16.27
N LEU A 482 11.18 -18.72 15.75
CA LEU A 482 10.03 -17.83 15.67
C LEU A 482 8.95 -18.42 14.74
N ALA A 483 9.34 -18.91 13.57
CA ALA A 483 8.42 -19.58 12.66
C ALA A 483 7.70 -20.76 13.32
N ALA A 484 8.41 -21.60 14.08
CA ALA A 484 7.82 -22.72 14.81
C ALA A 484 6.83 -22.26 15.89
N LYS A 485 7.15 -21.16 16.63
CA LYS A 485 6.25 -20.57 17.63
C LYS A 485 4.97 -20.06 17.01
N ILE A 486 5.06 -19.32 15.89
CA ILE A 486 3.92 -18.78 15.13
C ILE A 486 3.08 -19.94 14.58
N LYS A 487 3.70 -20.94 13.93
CA LYS A 487 3.02 -22.12 13.39
C LYS A 487 2.18 -22.84 14.45
N LYS A 488 2.73 -23.02 15.64
CA LYS A 488 2.02 -23.67 16.75
C LYS A 488 0.73 -22.93 17.11
N ILE A 489 0.77 -21.59 17.21
CA ILE A 489 -0.41 -20.78 17.52
C ILE A 489 -1.41 -20.84 16.37
N THR A 490 -0.93 -20.72 15.13
CA THR A 490 -1.75 -20.81 13.91
C THR A 490 -2.53 -22.12 13.84
N GLN A 491 -1.87 -23.25 14.12
CA GLN A 491 -2.49 -24.58 14.17
C GLN A 491 -3.51 -24.71 15.32
N LEU A 492 -3.16 -24.25 16.53
CA LEU A 492 -4.06 -24.28 17.68
C LEU A 492 -5.35 -23.48 17.43
N CYS A 493 -5.29 -22.41 16.65
CA CYS A 493 -6.41 -21.56 16.30
C CYS A 493 -7.13 -21.98 15.00
N ALA A 494 -6.76 -23.13 14.41
CA ALA A 494 -7.31 -23.66 13.16
C ALA A 494 -7.24 -22.65 11.98
N ARG A 495 -6.09 -21.94 11.84
CA ARG A 495 -5.83 -20.95 10.79
C ARG A 495 -4.72 -21.37 9.81
N SER A 496 -4.13 -22.55 9.98
CA SER A 496 -3.16 -23.09 9.04
C SER A 496 -3.86 -23.62 7.79
N LEU A 497 -3.19 -23.49 6.63
CA LEU A 497 -3.59 -24.23 5.44
C LEU A 497 -3.73 -25.72 5.81
N GLN A 498 -4.92 -26.28 5.68
CA GLN A 498 -5.07 -27.72 5.73
C GLN A 498 -4.29 -28.25 4.50
N GLN A 499 -3.21 -28.98 4.73
CA GLN A 499 -2.73 -29.87 3.70
C GLN A 499 -3.92 -30.74 3.32
N LYS A 500 -4.43 -30.56 2.10
CA LYS A 500 -5.40 -31.51 1.54
C LYS A 500 -4.71 -32.86 1.67
N GLY A 501 -5.25 -33.70 2.57
CA GLY A 501 -4.73 -35.04 2.79
C GLY A 501 -4.59 -35.76 1.46
N GLU A 502 -3.45 -36.40 1.29
CA GLU A 502 -3.22 -37.39 0.27
C GLU A 502 -4.27 -38.50 0.31
#